data_efa17857e42bb389106524d6997ee582
#
_entry.id   efa17857e42bb389106524d6997ee582
#
_cell.length_a   1.000
_cell.length_b   1.000
_cell.length_c   1.000
_cell.angle_alpha   90.00
_cell.angle_beta   90.00
_cell.angle_gamma   90.00
#
_symmetry.space_group_name_H-M   'P 1'
#
loop_
_entity.id
_entity.type
_entity.pdbx_description
1 polymer ?
#
loop_
_entity_poly.entity_id
_entity_poly.type
_entity_poly.pdbx_seq_one_letter_code
_entity_poly.pdbx_strand_id
1 'polypeptide(L)'
;MEDAIRKQLITTLEGKGSHIPFSEAIQGFPIDLAGKKVRSLDHTAWSLVFHLWTAQKDILEFSRSPDYESPAYPSGYWPESLKPASPDQWAEVVEGIARDLEEMIALIRDPRNDIFAPFPWGAGQTLFRETLVLAGH
;
A
#
# COMPACT_ATOMS: atom_id res chain seq x y z
N MET A 1 -0.04 21.15 16.77
CA MET A 1 0.18 21.21 15.31
C MET A 1 0.43 19.80 14.75
N GLU A 2 1.35 19.06 15.32
CA GLU A 2 1.66 17.68 14.86
C GLU A 2 0.46 16.73 14.87
N ASP A 3 -0.38 16.75 15.91
CA ASP A 3 -1.60 15.93 15.97
C ASP A 3 -2.56 16.22 14.81
N ALA A 4 -2.67 17.48 14.38
CA ALA A 4 -3.49 17.83 13.23
C ALA A 4 -2.91 17.26 11.93
N ILE A 5 -1.59 17.24 11.80
CA ILE A 5 -0.88 16.66 10.65
C ILE A 5 -1.10 15.13 10.63
N ARG A 6 -0.89 14.44 11.77
CA ARG A 6 -1.13 13.00 11.88
C ARG A 6 -2.56 12.64 11.51
N LYS A 7 -3.54 13.40 12.02
CA LYS A 7 -4.94 13.20 11.66
C LYS A 7 -5.20 13.36 10.17
N GLN A 8 -4.58 14.36 9.54
CA GLN A 8 -4.73 14.59 8.10
C GLN A 8 -4.08 13.47 7.27
N LEU A 9 -2.90 13.00 7.66
CA LEU A 9 -2.22 11.86 7.02
C LEU A 9 -3.10 10.61 7.06
N ILE A 10 -3.66 10.28 8.23
CA ILE A 10 -4.56 9.13 8.41
C ILE A 10 -5.80 9.29 7.53
N THR A 11 -6.44 10.47 7.54
CA THR A 11 -7.61 10.74 6.69
C THR A 11 -7.30 10.52 5.20
N THR A 12 -6.10 10.90 4.76
CA THR A 12 -5.67 10.72 3.38
C THR A 12 -5.47 9.24 3.04
N LEU A 13 -4.82 8.47 3.93
CA LEU A 13 -4.64 7.02 3.76
C LEU A 13 -5.97 6.26 3.73
N GLU A 14 -6.93 6.68 4.53
CA GLU A 14 -8.29 6.09 4.53
C GLU A 14 -9.10 6.40 3.27
N GLY A 15 -8.55 7.17 2.33
CA GLY A 15 -9.21 7.57 1.10
C GLY A 15 -10.37 8.55 1.30
N LYS A 16 -10.43 9.21 2.46
CA LYS A 16 -11.49 10.20 2.80
C LYS A 16 -11.17 11.59 2.22
N GLY A 17 -10.87 11.63 0.95
CA GLY A 17 -10.49 12.85 0.23
C GLY A 17 -11.11 12.88 -1.16
N SER A 18 -10.28 13.05 -2.18
CA SER A 18 -10.70 13.20 -3.58
C SER A 18 -10.98 11.87 -4.29
N HIS A 19 -10.56 10.75 -3.71
CA HIS A 19 -10.67 9.41 -4.30
C HIS A 19 -11.56 8.52 -3.46
N ILE A 20 -12.15 7.50 -4.09
CA ILE A 20 -12.87 6.46 -3.34
C ILE A 20 -11.87 5.59 -2.58
N PRO A 21 -12.20 5.13 -1.36
CA PRO A 21 -11.35 4.17 -0.63
C PRO A 21 -11.15 2.88 -1.43
N PHE A 22 -9.96 2.27 -1.32
CA PHE A 22 -9.69 0.99 -1.98
C PHE A 22 -10.72 -0.08 -1.61
N SER A 23 -11.11 -0.17 -0.35
CA SER A 23 -12.13 -1.11 0.14
C SER A 23 -13.47 -0.97 -0.59
N GLU A 24 -13.87 0.25 -0.91
CA GLU A 24 -15.09 0.52 -1.68
C GLU A 24 -14.91 0.14 -3.15
N ALA A 25 -13.76 0.49 -3.74
CA ALA A 25 -13.45 0.20 -5.14
C ALA A 25 -13.39 -1.31 -5.43
N ILE A 26 -12.94 -2.12 -4.46
CA ILE A 26 -12.77 -3.56 -4.63
C ILE A 26 -14.00 -4.38 -4.18
N GLN A 27 -14.94 -3.74 -3.49
CA GLN A 27 -16.12 -4.42 -2.95
C GLN A 27 -16.94 -5.08 -4.06
N GLY A 28 -17.16 -6.39 -3.94
CA GLY A 28 -17.94 -7.16 -4.91
C GLY A 28 -17.28 -7.31 -6.28
N PHE A 29 -15.97 -7.04 -6.39
CA PHE A 29 -15.26 -7.23 -7.66
C PHE A 29 -15.33 -8.69 -8.12
N PRO A 30 -15.81 -8.97 -9.35
CA PRO A 30 -15.96 -10.35 -9.85
C PRO A 30 -14.59 -10.96 -10.16
N ILE A 31 -14.19 -11.95 -9.37
CA ILE A 31 -12.87 -12.55 -9.42
C ILE A 31 -12.52 -13.19 -10.79
N ASP A 32 -13.50 -13.68 -11.51
CA ASP A 32 -13.34 -14.21 -12.87
C ASP A 32 -12.87 -13.16 -13.88
N LEU A 33 -13.02 -11.87 -13.55
CA LEU A 33 -12.52 -10.75 -14.33
C LEU A 33 -11.13 -10.28 -13.89
N ALA A 34 -10.61 -10.75 -12.76
CA ALA A 34 -9.36 -10.27 -12.19
C ALA A 34 -8.15 -10.41 -13.13
N GLY A 35 -8.12 -11.47 -13.94
CA GLY A 35 -7.06 -11.73 -14.92
C GLY A 35 -7.36 -11.23 -16.34
N LYS A 36 -8.45 -10.51 -16.56
CA LYS A 36 -8.79 -9.99 -17.89
C LYS A 36 -8.16 -8.63 -18.13
N LYS A 37 -7.52 -8.48 -19.28
CA LYS A 37 -7.02 -7.16 -19.73
C LYS A 37 -8.17 -6.25 -20.09
N VAL A 38 -8.04 -4.98 -19.74
CA VAL A 38 -8.98 -3.94 -20.09
C VAL A 38 -8.46 -3.17 -21.31
N ARG A 39 -9.08 -3.39 -22.47
CA ARG A 39 -8.73 -2.71 -23.73
C ARG A 39 -7.24 -2.84 -24.06
N SER A 40 -6.55 -1.70 -24.23
CA SER A 40 -5.12 -1.63 -24.56
C SER A 40 -4.20 -1.54 -23.34
N LEU A 41 -4.72 -1.74 -22.12
CA LEU A 41 -3.88 -1.73 -20.92
C LEU A 41 -3.10 -3.04 -20.80
N ASP A 42 -1.83 -2.94 -20.46
CA ASP A 42 -0.97 -4.10 -20.22
C ASP A 42 -1.23 -4.77 -18.86
N HIS A 43 -1.99 -4.10 -18.01
CA HIS A 43 -2.31 -4.53 -16.66
C HIS A 43 -3.71 -5.11 -16.56
N THR A 44 -3.88 -6.03 -15.61
CA THR A 44 -5.17 -6.58 -15.19
C THR A 44 -5.50 -6.06 -13.80
N ALA A 45 -6.74 -6.24 -13.34
CA ALA A 45 -7.10 -5.90 -11.96
C ALA A 45 -6.20 -6.65 -10.96
N TRP A 46 -5.89 -7.92 -11.22
CA TRP A 46 -4.95 -8.68 -10.40
C TRP A 46 -3.58 -8.05 -10.32
N SER A 47 -2.97 -7.72 -11.47
CA SER A 47 -1.61 -7.16 -11.47
C SER A 47 -1.55 -5.81 -10.76
N LEU A 48 -2.60 -4.99 -10.88
CA LEU A 48 -2.68 -3.70 -10.18
C LEU A 48 -2.84 -3.87 -8.66
N VAL A 49 -3.74 -4.76 -8.23
CA VAL A 49 -3.96 -5.01 -6.78
C VAL A 49 -2.73 -5.64 -6.14
N PHE A 50 -2.07 -6.57 -6.82
CA PHE A 50 -0.80 -7.14 -6.36
C PHE A 50 0.29 -6.08 -6.23
N HIS A 51 0.42 -5.22 -7.23
CA HIS A 51 1.39 -4.13 -7.21
C HIS A 51 1.13 -3.15 -6.06
N LEU A 52 -0.13 -2.75 -5.85
CA LEU A 52 -0.53 -1.90 -4.73
C LEU A 52 -0.14 -2.51 -3.39
N TRP A 53 -0.45 -3.78 -3.18
CA TRP A 53 -0.08 -4.46 -1.94
C TRP A 53 1.43 -4.56 -1.74
N THR A 54 2.16 -4.94 -2.78
CA THR A 54 3.62 -5.06 -2.70
C THR A 54 4.28 -3.72 -2.38
N ALA A 55 3.86 -2.65 -3.03
CA ALA A 55 4.37 -1.30 -2.75
C ALA A 55 4.00 -0.81 -1.34
N GLN A 56 2.76 -1.04 -0.90
CA GLN A 56 2.32 -0.70 0.46
C GLN A 56 3.10 -1.46 1.52
N LYS A 57 3.28 -2.77 1.33
CA LYS A 57 4.04 -3.63 2.24
C LYS A 57 5.50 -3.20 2.30
N ASP A 58 6.11 -2.89 1.16
CA ASP A 58 7.48 -2.39 1.09
C ASP A 58 7.64 -1.10 1.92
N ILE A 59 6.76 -0.14 1.75
CA ILE A 59 6.76 1.12 2.51
C ILE A 59 6.57 0.85 4.01
N LEU A 60 5.64 -0.01 4.39
CA LEU A 60 5.37 -0.36 5.78
C LEU A 60 6.58 -1.04 6.43
N GLU A 61 7.14 -2.07 5.79
CA GLU A 61 8.27 -2.83 6.34
C GLU A 61 9.53 -1.96 6.41
N PHE A 62 9.80 -1.14 5.40
CA PHE A 62 10.89 -0.17 5.43
C PHE A 62 10.72 0.83 6.58
N SER A 63 9.49 1.27 6.86
CA SER A 63 9.23 2.26 7.92
C SER A 63 9.41 1.72 9.35
N ARG A 64 9.43 0.40 9.53
CA ARG A 64 9.48 -0.23 10.86
C ARG A 64 10.64 -1.18 11.12
N SER A 65 11.35 -1.60 10.07
CA SER A 65 12.35 -2.66 10.17
C SER A 65 13.69 -2.22 9.57
N PRO A 66 14.73 -2.01 10.41
CA PRO A 66 16.05 -1.57 9.94
C PRO A 66 16.74 -2.59 9.01
N ASP A 67 16.42 -3.87 9.14
CA ASP A 67 17.03 -4.97 8.38
C ASP A 67 16.17 -5.40 7.18
N TYR A 68 15.12 -4.66 6.87
CA TYR A 68 14.24 -4.98 5.74
C TYR A 68 14.94 -4.67 4.40
N GLU A 69 14.84 -5.61 3.48
CA GLU A 69 15.30 -5.46 2.11
C GLU A 69 14.11 -5.34 1.16
N SER A 70 14.06 -4.24 0.40
CA SER A 70 13.01 -4.02 -0.60
C SER A 70 13.10 -5.02 -1.75
N PRO A 71 11.97 -5.34 -2.40
CA PRO A 71 11.96 -6.16 -3.60
C PRO A 71 12.83 -5.56 -4.72
N ALA A 72 13.34 -6.41 -5.60
CA ALA A 72 14.10 -5.96 -6.77
C ALA A 72 13.23 -5.07 -7.68
N TYR A 73 13.69 -3.85 -7.95
CA TYR A 73 12.96 -2.92 -8.81
C TYR A 73 13.30 -3.14 -10.28
N PRO A 74 12.33 -3.10 -11.21
CA PRO A 74 10.88 -3.02 -10.98
C PRO A 74 10.19 -4.38 -10.85
N SER A 75 10.87 -5.48 -11.18
CA SER A 75 10.28 -6.80 -11.37
C SER A 75 9.64 -7.39 -10.10
N GLY A 76 10.23 -7.13 -8.94
CA GLY A 76 9.73 -7.63 -7.64
C GLY A 76 8.42 -7.00 -7.17
N TYR A 77 7.95 -5.93 -7.84
CA TYR A 77 6.71 -5.24 -7.49
C TYR A 77 5.50 -5.68 -8.33
N TRP A 78 5.71 -6.57 -9.29
CA TRP A 78 4.65 -7.05 -10.19
C TRP A 78 4.53 -8.57 -10.14
N PRO A 79 3.33 -9.13 -10.30
CA PRO A 79 3.15 -10.57 -10.30
C PRO A 79 3.70 -11.19 -11.60
N GLU A 80 4.20 -12.41 -11.52
CA GLU A 80 4.63 -13.16 -12.70
C GLU A 80 3.47 -13.52 -13.64
N SER A 81 2.28 -13.68 -13.08
CA SER A 81 1.05 -13.99 -13.84
C SER A 81 0.09 -12.81 -13.83
N LEU A 82 -0.57 -12.58 -14.98
CA LEU A 82 -1.61 -11.56 -15.12
C LEU A 82 -2.96 -11.96 -14.48
N LYS A 83 -3.04 -13.14 -13.87
CA LYS A 83 -4.23 -13.61 -13.14
C LYS A 83 -3.83 -14.24 -11.81
N PRO A 84 -4.69 -14.20 -10.78
CA PRO A 84 -4.41 -14.89 -9.53
C PRO A 84 -4.40 -16.41 -9.77
N ALA A 85 -3.58 -17.13 -9.01
CA ALA A 85 -3.51 -18.60 -9.10
C ALA A 85 -4.79 -19.27 -8.57
N SER A 86 -5.48 -18.59 -7.64
CA SER A 86 -6.71 -19.10 -7.02
C SER A 86 -7.54 -17.94 -6.45
N PRO A 87 -8.84 -18.17 -6.12
CA PRO A 87 -9.62 -17.20 -5.34
C PRO A 87 -9.01 -16.86 -3.99
N ASP A 88 -8.34 -17.82 -3.34
CA ASP A 88 -7.68 -17.60 -2.05
C ASP A 88 -6.50 -16.62 -2.18
N GLN A 89 -5.72 -16.70 -3.25
CA GLN A 89 -4.64 -15.77 -3.51
C GLN A 89 -5.15 -14.32 -3.71
N TRP A 90 -6.27 -14.17 -4.41
CA TRP A 90 -6.93 -12.87 -4.54
C TRP A 90 -7.35 -12.32 -3.18
N ALA A 91 -8.03 -13.16 -2.39
CA ALA A 91 -8.49 -12.77 -1.05
C ALA A 91 -7.31 -12.39 -0.15
N GLU A 92 -6.23 -13.18 -0.15
CA GLU A 92 -5.00 -12.89 0.62
C GLU A 92 -4.44 -11.49 0.32
N VAL A 93 -4.35 -11.12 -0.96
CA VAL A 93 -3.82 -9.83 -1.36
C VAL A 93 -4.75 -8.69 -0.94
N VAL A 94 -6.05 -8.82 -1.16
CA VAL A 94 -7.05 -7.81 -0.77
C VAL A 94 -7.09 -7.61 0.74
N GLU A 95 -7.09 -8.69 1.51
CA GLU A 95 -7.04 -8.64 2.98
C GLU A 95 -5.70 -8.10 3.47
N GLY A 96 -4.61 -8.43 2.78
CA GLY A 96 -3.27 -7.91 3.06
C GLY A 96 -3.20 -6.40 2.93
N ILE A 97 -3.80 -5.81 1.90
CA ILE A 97 -3.89 -4.35 1.72
C ILE A 97 -4.60 -3.72 2.92
N ALA A 98 -5.76 -4.26 3.33
CA ALA A 98 -6.52 -3.72 4.45
C ALA A 98 -5.74 -3.81 5.76
N ARG A 99 -5.15 -4.95 6.07
CA ARG A 99 -4.35 -5.18 7.27
C ARG A 99 -3.12 -4.27 7.33
N ASP A 100 -2.34 -4.22 6.26
CA ASP A 100 -1.10 -3.46 6.23
C ASP A 100 -1.36 -1.94 6.25
N LEU A 101 -2.51 -1.49 5.73
CA LEU A 101 -2.97 -0.10 5.87
C LEU A 101 -3.24 0.26 7.33
N GLU A 102 -3.92 -0.61 8.09
CA GLU A 102 -4.17 -0.39 9.51
C GLU A 102 -2.86 -0.35 10.32
N GLU A 103 -1.88 -1.18 9.97
CA GLU A 103 -0.56 -1.16 10.60
C GLU A 103 0.19 0.15 10.29
N MET A 104 0.11 0.67 9.06
CA MET A 104 0.70 1.98 8.71
C MET A 104 0.01 3.12 9.47
N ILE A 105 -1.32 3.08 9.58
CA ILE A 105 -2.09 4.04 10.37
C ILE A 105 -1.68 3.99 11.85
N ALA A 106 -1.43 2.79 12.39
CA ALA A 106 -0.97 2.63 13.76
C ALA A 106 0.41 3.27 13.99
N LEU A 107 1.35 3.14 13.04
CA LEU A 107 2.64 3.81 13.12
C LEU A 107 2.50 5.34 13.17
N ILE A 108 1.62 5.91 12.34
CA ILE A 108 1.38 7.35 12.29
C ILE A 108 0.69 7.83 13.57
N ARG A 109 -0.22 7.03 14.14
CA ARG A 109 -0.98 7.37 15.35
C ARG A 109 -0.12 7.34 16.62
N ASP A 110 0.91 6.51 16.64
CA ASP A 110 1.77 6.37 17.83
C ASP A 110 2.64 7.63 18.04
N PRO A 111 2.44 8.39 19.14
CA PRO A 111 3.18 9.63 19.39
C PRO A 111 4.66 9.40 19.69
N ARG A 112 5.09 8.15 19.94
CA ARG A 112 6.50 7.80 20.14
C ARG A 112 7.29 7.81 18.83
N ASN A 113 6.61 7.69 17.70
CA ASN A 113 7.21 7.81 16.38
C ASN A 113 7.27 9.28 15.97
N ASP A 114 8.45 9.86 15.89
CA ASP A 114 8.61 11.18 15.27
C ASP A 114 8.41 11.06 13.76
N ILE A 115 7.30 11.59 13.26
CA ILE A 115 6.96 11.49 11.84
C ILE A 115 7.88 12.28 10.92
N PHE A 116 8.66 13.22 11.44
CA PHE A 116 9.57 14.08 10.69
C PHE A 116 11.04 13.66 10.81
N ALA A 117 11.38 12.79 11.77
CA ALA A 117 12.73 12.29 11.91
C ALA A 117 13.08 11.34 10.75
N PRO A 118 14.24 11.50 10.12
CA PRO A 118 14.73 10.52 9.15
C PRO A 118 14.94 9.15 9.80
N PHE A 119 14.55 8.08 9.09
CA PHE A 119 14.88 6.73 9.54
C PHE A 119 16.40 6.55 9.60
N PRO A 120 16.95 6.01 10.72
CA PRO A 120 18.40 5.82 10.86
C PRO A 120 19.01 4.90 9.80
N TRP A 121 18.21 4.03 9.20
CA TRP A 121 18.61 3.07 8.15
C TRP A 121 18.28 3.54 6.73
N GLY A 122 17.66 4.72 6.59
CA GLY A 122 17.27 5.29 5.32
C GLY A 122 18.26 6.33 4.79
N ALA A 123 17.97 6.85 3.61
CA ALA A 123 18.71 7.95 2.96
C ALA A 123 18.00 9.31 3.13
N GLY A 124 17.37 9.53 4.29
CA GLY A 124 16.63 10.74 4.61
C GLY A 124 15.11 10.60 4.56
N GLN A 125 14.60 9.40 4.31
CA GLN A 125 13.16 9.14 4.34
C GLN A 125 12.63 9.29 5.76
N THR A 126 11.42 9.83 5.87
CA THR A 126 10.68 10.03 7.12
C THR A 126 9.32 9.34 7.04
N LEU A 127 8.71 9.04 8.17
CA LEU A 127 7.36 8.46 8.18
C LEU A 127 6.34 9.38 7.49
N PHE A 128 6.50 10.70 7.64
CA PHE A 128 5.70 11.70 6.93
C PHE A 128 5.82 11.55 5.40
N ARG A 129 7.04 11.48 4.89
CA ARG A 129 7.30 11.32 3.44
C ARG A 129 6.74 9.99 2.94
N GLU A 130 6.99 8.88 3.65
CA GLU A 130 6.52 7.55 3.23
C GLU A 130 4.98 7.47 3.21
N THR A 131 4.31 8.12 4.15
CA THR A 131 2.85 8.24 4.14
C THR A 131 2.32 8.96 2.90
N LEU A 132 2.98 10.05 2.48
CA LEU A 132 2.58 10.79 1.28
C LEU A 132 2.81 9.98 0.00
N VAL A 133 3.92 9.23 -0.07
CA VAL A 133 4.20 8.33 -1.19
C VAL A 133 3.12 7.25 -1.28
N LEU A 134 2.79 6.63 -0.15
CA LEU A 134 1.75 5.60 -0.10
C LEU A 134 0.37 6.15 -0.50
N ALA A 135 0.00 7.32 0.00
CA ALA A 135 -1.29 7.95 -0.30
C ALA A 135 -1.44 8.34 -1.78
N GLY A 136 -0.32 8.66 -2.46
CA GLY A 136 -0.29 8.99 -3.88
C GLY A 136 -0.17 7.79 -4.82
N HIS A 137 0.01 6.60 -4.28
CA HIS A 137 0.23 5.37 -5.05
C HIS A 137 -1.08 4.71 -5.43
#